data_cf62a2340fa6312363592de682dd652b
#
_entry.id   cf62a2340fa6312363592de682dd652b
#
_cell.length_a   1.000
_cell.length_b   1.000
_cell.length_c   1.000
_cell.angle_alpha   90.00
_cell.angle_beta   90.00
_cell.angle_gamma   90.00
#
_symmetry.space_group_name_H-M   'P 1'
#
loop_
_entity.id
_entity.type
_entity.pdbx_description
1 polymer ?
#
loop_
_entity_poly.entity_id
_entity_poly.type
_entity_poly.pdbx_seq_one_letter_code
_entity_poly.pdbx_strand_id
1 'polypeptide(L)'
;VGACGLGAGSDRAVSTGDGDSTATAEVATTTSEVVATTTAPAAMSPGAVSFASSIQPIITETCASCHTGDGPGTQHVRFDTADDVSRAAFAIAIVTETRFMPPWPASDESVPFDHDWSLTDEEIATILRWDDDGAPLDVEPSTEMIPVNGVVGLNDPDLVMQADGSYDGEFGQPDEYRCFVYDPELTESTFVSDMEFSPQQTQVVHHAVGFVVPASERASVEERNGADGQGGWTCFGFSPGNGADLIFTWAPGTDPTVFPDGTGLEMEAGDFFVLQTHYHFGVEADADRSTFAVNFATGADVDPL
;
A
#
# COMPACT_ATOMS: atom_id res chain seq x y z
N VAL A 1 -7.25 -46.01 -6.56
CA VAL A 1 -7.67 -47.08 -7.51
C VAL A 1 -7.92 -46.44 -8.86
N GLY A 2 -7.13 -46.87 -9.89
CA GLY A 2 -7.36 -46.63 -11.30
C GLY A 2 -6.43 -45.54 -11.91
N ALA A 3 -5.48 -45.87 -12.43
CA ALA A 3 -4.41 -46.18 -13.34
C ALA A 3 -4.82 -46.25 -14.82
N CYS A 4 -3.83 -45.90 -15.67
CA CYS A 4 -3.70 -46.11 -17.14
C CYS A 4 -4.25 -44.97 -18.02
N GLY A 5 -3.53 -44.57 -19.08
CA GLY A 5 -2.49 -45.25 -19.84
C GLY A 5 -1.82 -44.40 -20.90
N LEU A 6 -0.72 -44.89 -21.30
CA LEU A 6 0.28 -44.49 -22.28
C LEU A 6 -0.27 -44.34 -23.72
N GLY A 7 0.37 -43.49 -24.52
CA GLY A 7 0.23 -43.44 -25.96
C GLY A 7 1.43 -42.81 -26.65
N ALA A 8 2.26 -43.62 -27.24
CA ALA A 8 3.56 -43.34 -27.87
C ALA A 8 3.48 -42.68 -29.25
N GLY A 9 4.43 -41.85 -29.53
CA GLY A 9 5.40 -41.87 -30.60
C GLY A 9 4.96 -41.80 -32.07
N SER A 10 5.58 -40.86 -32.78
CA SER A 10 6.08 -41.18 -34.15
C SER A 10 7.04 -40.09 -34.63
N ASP A 11 8.29 -40.51 -34.78
CA ASP A 11 9.34 -39.85 -35.54
C ASP A 11 8.93 -39.66 -37.00
N ARG A 12 9.33 -38.58 -37.62
CA ARG A 12 9.62 -38.62 -39.07
C ARG A 12 10.70 -37.60 -39.48
N ALA A 13 11.56 -38.13 -40.30
CA ALA A 13 12.89 -37.79 -40.71
C ALA A 13 13.06 -36.50 -41.54
N VAL A 14 14.27 -36.01 -41.44
CA VAL A 14 15.09 -35.08 -42.22
C VAL A 14 14.89 -35.21 -43.74
N SER A 15 14.81 -34.07 -44.44
CA SER A 15 15.20 -33.96 -45.84
C SER A 15 16.01 -32.67 -46.04
N THR A 16 17.25 -32.85 -46.41
CA THR A 16 18.22 -31.83 -46.88
C THR A 16 17.88 -31.42 -48.31
N GLY A 17 17.88 -30.11 -48.56
CA GLY A 17 17.79 -29.60 -49.93
C GLY A 17 18.53 -28.26 -50.00
N ASP A 18 19.75 -28.29 -50.54
CA ASP A 18 20.54 -27.12 -50.95
C ASP A 18 19.82 -26.36 -52.08
N GLY A 19 19.85 -25.04 -51.99
CA GLY A 19 19.38 -24.15 -53.04
C GLY A 19 19.80 -22.71 -52.80
N ASP A 20 21.00 -22.38 -53.23
CA ASP A 20 21.55 -21.03 -53.36
C ASP A 20 20.66 -20.17 -54.25
N SER A 21 20.20 -19.01 -53.75
CA SER A 21 19.76 -17.90 -54.60
C SER A 21 19.79 -16.60 -53.82
N THR A 22 20.85 -15.82 -54.09
CA THR A 22 21.00 -14.45 -53.67
C THR A 22 19.98 -13.56 -54.36
N ALA A 23 19.03 -13.03 -53.59
CA ALA A 23 18.21 -11.88 -54.00
C ALA A 23 18.30 -10.82 -52.94
N THR A 24 19.01 -9.78 -53.24
CA THR A 24 19.03 -8.50 -52.48
C THR A 24 17.66 -7.83 -52.58
N ALA A 25 16.91 -7.82 -51.48
CA ALA A 25 15.71 -7.03 -51.38
C ALA A 25 16.06 -5.71 -50.61
N GLU A 26 15.93 -4.59 -51.31
CA GLU A 26 15.93 -3.28 -50.68
C GLU A 26 14.71 -3.18 -49.72
N VAL A 27 14.99 -2.99 -48.45
CA VAL A 27 13.97 -2.66 -47.44
C VAL A 27 13.67 -1.18 -47.55
N ALA A 28 12.56 -0.84 -48.16
CA ALA A 28 12.02 0.52 -48.10
C ALA A 28 11.42 0.73 -46.68
N THR A 29 12.11 1.52 -45.86
CA THR A 29 11.62 1.96 -44.55
C THR A 29 10.54 3.02 -44.76
N THR A 30 9.27 2.61 -44.74
CA THR A 30 8.14 3.53 -44.61
C THR A 30 8.00 3.89 -43.13
N THR A 31 8.48 5.06 -42.74
CA THR A 31 8.13 5.69 -41.48
C THR A 31 6.65 6.11 -41.55
N SER A 32 5.79 5.30 -40.91
CA SER A 32 4.40 5.72 -40.60
C SER A 32 4.48 6.69 -39.42
N GLU A 33 4.31 7.97 -39.67
CA GLU A 33 4.00 8.93 -38.62
C GLU A 33 2.62 8.56 -38.04
N VAL A 34 2.61 8.04 -36.80
CA VAL A 34 1.38 7.93 -36.03
C VAL A 34 1.03 9.34 -35.59
N VAL A 35 0.16 10.00 -36.34
CA VAL A 35 -0.50 11.22 -35.89
C VAL A 35 -1.42 10.84 -34.73
N ALA A 36 -1.02 11.15 -33.51
CA ALA A 36 -1.88 11.09 -32.35
C ALA A 36 -3.02 12.11 -32.58
N THR A 37 -4.17 11.61 -32.98
CA THR A 37 -5.42 12.40 -32.98
C THR A 37 -5.83 12.56 -31.52
N THR A 38 -5.53 13.71 -30.92
CA THR A 38 -6.20 14.17 -29.70
C THR A 38 -7.69 14.36 -30.02
N THR A 39 -8.48 13.39 -29.62
CA THR A 39 -9.95 13.50 -29.69
C THR A 39 -10.36 14.41 -28.52
N ALA A 40 -10.86 15.59 -28.81
CA ALA A 40 -11.41 16.49 -27.80
C ALA A 40 -12.51 15.75 -27.02
N PRO A 41 -12.66 16.04 -25.71
CA PRO A 41 -13.68 15.40 -24.89
C PRO A 41 -15.06 15.54 -25.51
N ALA A 42 -15.84 14.46 -25.50
CA ALA A 42 -17.18 14.44 -26.08
C ALA A 42 -18.08 15.43 -25.33
N ALA A 43 -18.92 16.19 -26.08
CA ALA A 43 -19.88 17.09 -25.46
C ALA A 43 -20.84 16.29 -24.58
N MET A 44 -20.85 16.60 -23.27
CA MET A 44 -21.72 15.94 -22.29
C MET A 44 -23.22 16.17 -22.61
N SER A 45 -24.03 15.16 -22.32
CA SER A 45 -25.47 15.28 -22.38
C SER A 45 -25.98 16.33 -21.36
N PRO A 46 -26.99 17.14 -21.66
CA PRO A 46 -27.54 18.08 -20.68
C PRO A 46 -28.05 17.35 -19.44
N GLY A 47 -27.48 17.68 -18.28
CA GLY A 47 -27.82 17.07 -16.98
C GLY A 47 -27.00 15.87 -16.57
N ALA A 48 -26.04 15.40 -17.37
CA ALA A 48 -25.09 14.37 -16.96
C ALA A 48 -24.15 14.89 -15.86
N VAL A 49 -23.71 13.97 -14.99
CA VAL A 49 -22.76 14.28 -13.92
C VAL A 49 -21.39 14.61 -14.52
N SER A 50 -20.82 15.75 -14.16
CA SER A 50 -19.48 16.17 -14.59
C SER A 50 -18.41 15.35 -13.89
N PHE A 51 -17.50 14.78 -14.65
CA PHE A 51 -16.31 14.13 -14.07
C PHE A 51 -15.44 15.15 -13.35
N ALA A 52 -15.08 16.25 -14.03
CA ALA A 52 -14.16 17.27 -13.50
C ALA A 52 -14.61 17.90 -12.18
N SER A 53 -15.90 18.22 -12.07
CA SER A 53 -16.40 18.98 -10.92
C SER A 53 -17.05 18.12 -9.83
N SER A 54 -17.40 16.87 -10.13
CA SER A 54 -18.15 16.03 -9.20
C SER A 54 -17.47 14.69 -8.87
N ILE A 55 -16.89 14.02 -9.85
CA ILE A 55 -16.27 12.70 -9.65
C ILE A 55 -14.78 12.82 -9.31
N GLN A 56 -14.04 13.62 -10.08
CA GLN A 56 -12.60 13.78 -9.86
C GLN A 56 -12.26 14.21 -8.43
N PRO A 57 -12.95 15.17 -7.78
CA PRO A 57 -12.69 15.50 -6.38
C PRO A 57 -12.86 14.28 -5.45
N ILE A 58 -13.96 13.55 -5.58
CA ILE A 58 -14.19 12.34 -4.77
C ILE A 58 -13.06 11.33 -4.94
N ILE A 59 -12.67 11.04 -6.18
CA ILE A 59 -11.60 10.08 -6.48
C ILE A 59 -10.26 10.54 -5.90
N THR A 60 -9.89 11.82 -6.09
CA THR A 60 -8.60 12.34 -5.67
C THR A 60 -8.50 12.53 -4.15
N GLU A 61 -9.59 12.79 -3.47
CA GLU A 61 -9.64 12.97 -2.02
C GLU A 61 -9.70 11.63 -1.27
N THR A 62 -10.43 10.63 -1.81
CA THR A 62 -10.80 9.44 -1.05
C THR A 62 -10.20 8.14 -1.60
N CYS A 63 -9.97 8.04 -2.91
CA CYS A 63 -9.57 6.79 -3.56
C CYS A 63 -8.11 6.79 -4.03
N ALA A 64 -7.62 7.92 -4.52
CA ALA A 64 -6.38 7.99 -5.27
C ALA A 64 -5.14 7.63 -4.43
N SER A 65 -5.12 7.94 -3.13
CA SER A 65 -4.00 7.58 -2.25
C SER A 65 -3.68 6.07 -2.24
N CYS A 66 -4.74 5.26 -2.35
CA CYS A 66 -4.60 3.80 -2.41
C CYS A 66 -4.53 3.24 -3.83
N HIS A 67 -5.17 3.90 -4.81
CA HIS A 67 -5.37 3.35 -6.15
C HIS A 67 -4.54 4.01 -7.26
N THR A 68 -3.56 4.86 -6.92
CA THR A 68 -2.61 5.45 -7.89
C THR A 68 -1.16 5.12 -7.56
N GLY A 69 -0.27 5.23 -8.53
CA GLY A 69 1.17 4.98 -8.34
C GLY A 69 1.45 3.58 -7.81
N ASP A 70 2.14 3.50 -6.68
CA ASP A 70 2.45 2.25 -5.97
C ASP A 70 1.54 2.02 -4.74
N GLY A 71 0.38 2.66 -4.72
CA GLY A 71 -0.58 2.52 -3.62
C GLY A 71 -1.10 1.08 -3.47
N PRO A 72 -1.50 0.70 -2.24
CA PRO A 72 -1.83 -0.70 -1.90
C PRO A 72 -3.04 -1.26 -2.66
N GLY A 73 -3.96 -0.41 -3.12
CA GLY A 73 -5.14 -0.80 -3.90
C GLY A 73 -4.86 -1.07 -5.39
N THR A 74 -3.68 -0.65 -5.90
CA THR A 74 -3.34 -0.72 -7.33
C THR A 74 -3.24 -2.13 -7.89
N GLN A 75 -3.08 -3.13 -7.03
CA GLN A 75 -3.10 -4.54 -7.40
C GLN A 75 -4.47 -5.03 -7.83
N HIS A 76 -5.53 -4.38 -7.35
CA HIS A 76 -6.92 -4.74 -7.65
C HIS A 76 -7.47 -3.89 -8.78
N VAL A 77 -7.28 -2.57 -8.70
CA VAL A 77 -7.69 -1.62 -9.73
C VAL A 77 -6.81 -0.36 -9.63
N ARG A 78 -6.45 0.21 -10.78
CA ARG A 78 -5.67 1.46 -10.85
C ARG A 78 -6.56 2.60 -11.28
N PHE A 79 -6.29 3.77 -10.71
CA PHE A 79 -6.95 5.05 -11.04
C PHE A 79 -5.91 6.12 -11.38
N ASP A 80 -4.86 5.75 -12.10
CA ASP A 80 -3.80 6.71 -12.45
C ASP A 80 -4.31 7.84 -13.36
N THR A 81 -5.33 7.55 -14.19
CA THR A 81 -5.92 8.50 -15.13
C THR A 81 -7.44 8.53 -15.07
N ALA A 82 -8.03 9.61 -15.60
CA ALA A 82 -9.49 9.72 -15.74
C ALA A 82 -10.12 8.57 -16.56
N ASP A 83 -9.40 8.07 -17.56
CA ASP A 83 -9.82 6.93 -18.37
C ASP A 83 -9.85 5.63 -17.55
N ASP A 84 -8.91 5.43 -16.64
CA ASP A 84 -8.91 4.29 -15.73
C ASP A 84 -10.13 4.32 -14.80
N VAL A 85 -10.44 5.48 -14.23
CA VAL A 85 -11.61 5.69 -13.38
C VAL A 85 -12.89 5.44 -14.16
N SER A 86 -13.02 5.98 -15.38
CA SER A 86 -14.21 5.80 -16.23
C SER A 86 -14.42 4.33 -16.59
N ARG A 87 -13.36 3.59 -16.90
CA ARG A 87 -13.47 2.14 -17.16
C ARG A 87 -13.85 1.32 -15.93
N ALA A 88 -13.52 1.79 -14.76
CA ALA A 88 -13.82 1.13 -13.50
C ALA A 88 -15.18 1.57 -12.89
N ALA A 89 -15.91 2.50 -13.52
CA ALA A 89 -17.10 3.16 -12.97
C ALA A 89 -18.11 2.20 -12.36
N PHE A 90 -18.46 1.14 -13.08
CA PHE A 90 -19.39 0.12 -12.59
C PHE A 90 -18.90 -0.57 -11.30
N ALA A 91 -17.62 -0.91 -11.25
CA ALA A 91 -17.03 -1.52 -10.04
C ALA A 91 -17.03 -0.51 -8.88
N ILE A 92 -16.63 0.73 -9.15
CA ILE A 92 -16.65 1.83 -8.15
C ILE A 92 -18.08 2.01 -7.60
N ALA A 93 -19.08 2.08 -8.47
CA ALA A 93 -20.49 2.22 -8.08
C ALA A 93 -20.92 1.10 -7.11
N ILE A 94 -20.66 -0.16 -7.42
CA ILE A 94 -21.04 -1.30 -6.58
C ILE A 94 -20.34 -1.26 -5.21
N VAL A 95 -19.01 -1.05 -5.19
CA VAL A 95 -18.25 -1.13 -3.93
C VAL A 95 -18.52 0.07 -3.02
N THR A 96 -18.89 1.23 -3.58
CA THR A 96 -19.27 2.42 -2.80
C THR A 96 -20.73 2.33 -2.31
N GLU A 97 -21.66 1.84 -3.14
CA GLU A 97 -23.05 1.60 -2.73
C GLU A 97 -23.13 0.61 -1.55
N THR A 98 -22.32 -0.44 -1.59
CA THR A 98 -22.26 -1.43 -0.52
C THR A 98 -21.39 -0.99 0.66
N ARG A 99 -20.79 0.19 0.61
CA ARG A 99 -19.83 0.72 1.60
C ARG A 99 -18.65 -0.24 1.88
N PHE A 100 -18.30 -1.05 0.89
CA PHE A 100 -17.10 -1.90 0.95
C PHE A 100 -15.83 -1.07 0.70
N MET A 101 -15.96 0.00 -0.11
CA MET A 101 -14.93 1.01 -0.35
C MET A 101 -15.50 2.41 -0.10
N PRO A 102 -14.70 3.32 0.50
CA PRO A 102 -13.39 3.08 1.13
C PRO A 102 -13.49 2.07 2.29
N PRO A 103 -12.40 1.40 2.69
CA PRO A 103 -12.42 0.42 3.77
C PRO A 103 -12.48 1.10 5.15
N TRP A 104 -13.59 1.78 5.42
CA TRP A 104 -13.84 2.56 6.63
C TRP A 104 -14.94 1.90 7.47
N PRO A 105 -14.59 1.10 8.50
CA PRO A 105 -15.58 0.35 9.28
C PRO A 105 -16.28 1.18 10.37
N ALA A 106 -15.81 2.40 10.65
CA ALA A 106 -16.46 3.26 11.64
C ALA A 106 -17.85 3.69 11.15
N SER A 107 -18.81 3.78 12.06
CA SER A 107 -20.17 4.22 11.78
C SER A 107 -20.40 5.64 12.29
N ASP A 108 -21.45 6.31 11.78
CA ASP A 108 -21.88 7.63 12.25
C ASP A 108 -22.27 7.66 13.75
N GLU A 109 -22.47 6.49 14.37
CA GLU A 109 -22.74 6.35 15.80
C GLU A 109 -21.46 6.30 16.66
N SER A 110 -20.28 6.23 16.03
CA SER A 110 -18.99 6.26 16.74
C SER A 110 -18.62 7.69 17.16
N VAL A 111 -17.52 7.82 17.92
CA VAL A 111 -16.91 9.13 18.13
C VAL A 111 -16.39 9.68 16.80
N PRO A 112 -16.38 11.00 16.59
CA PRO A 112 -15.76 11.57 15.39
C PRO A 112 -14.27 11.17 15.34
N PHE A 113 -13.83 10.75 14.15
CA PHE A 113 -12.43 10.49 13.87
C PHE A 113 -11.86 11.66 13.06
N ASP A 114 -10.62 12.00 13.30
CA ASP A 114 -9.85 12.80 12.36
C ASP A 114 -9.61 11.96 11.10
N HIS A 115 -9.57 12.59 9.92
CA HIS A 115 -9.38 11.89 8.65
C HIS A 115 -10.44 10.80 8.37
N ASP A 116 -11.71 11.14 8.48
CA ASP A 116 -12.82 10.26 8.10
C ASP A 116 -12.82 10.04 6.57
N TRP A 117 -12.58 8.80 6.17
CA TRP A 117 -12.51 8.39 4.76
C TRP A 117 -13.86 7.93 4.21
N SER A 118 -14.92 7.97 5.01
CA SER A 118 -16.24 7.56 4.55
C SER A 118 -16.79 8.49 3.45
N LEU A 119 -17.54 7.90 2.54
CA LEU A 119 -18.32 8.68 1.56
C LEU A 119 -19.69 9.02 2.12
N THR A 120 -20.13 10.24 1.90
CA THR A 120 -21.50 10.68 2.18
C THR A 120 -22.50 10.00 1.24
N ASP A 121 -23.77 9.92 1.65
CA ASP A 121 -24.83 9.41 0.79
C ASP A 121 -24.97 10.22 -0.53
N GLU A 122 -24.66 11.51 -0.52
CA GLU A 122 -24.70 12.38 -1.70
C GLU A 122 -23.56 12.04 -2.67
N GLU A 123 -22.36 11.79 -2.19
CA GLU A 123 -21.21 11.37 -3.01
C GLU A 123 -21.48 10.01 -3.64
N ILE A 124 -21.97 9.05 -2.86
CA ILE A 124 -22.36 7.73 -3.38
C ILE A 124 -23.42 7.87 -4.45
N ALA A 125 -24.49 8.63 -4.21
CA ALA A 125 -25.54 8.87 -5.19
C ALA A 125 -25.01 9.60 -6.45
N THR A 126 -23.98 10.41 -6.32
CA THR A 126 -23.34 11.09 -7.45
C THR A 126 -22.52 10.10 -8.29
N ILE A 127 -21.77 9.20 -7.67
CA ILE A 127 -21.05 8.12 -8.35
C ILE A 127 -22.03 7.21 -9.11
N LEU A 128 -23.10 6.76 -8.46
CA LEU A 128 -24.11 5.91 -9.09
C LEU A 128 -24.75 6.56 -10.32
N ARG A 129 -25.12 7.85 -10.23
CA ARG A 129 -25.66 8.58 -11.38
C ARG A 129 -24.66 8.72 -12.51
N TRP A 130 -23.38 8.96 -12.19
CA TRP A 130 -22.33 9.06 -13.19
C TRP A 130 -22.12 7.74 -13.93
N ASP A 131 -22.14 6.61 -13.22
CA ASP A 131 -22.09 5.28 -13.84
C ASP A 131 -23.31 5.02 -14.73
N ASP A 132 -24.54 5.32 -14.25
CA ASP A 132 -25.78 5.21 -15.01
C ASP A 132 -25.77 6.07 -16.30
N ASP A 133 -25.12 7.23 -16.27
CA ASP A 133 -24.91 8.10 -17.43
C ASP A 133 -23.87 7.57 -18.42
N GLY A 134 -23.22 6.41 -18.12
CA GLY A 134 -22.18 5.78 -18.93
C GLY A 134 -20.79 6.33 -18.66
N ALA A 135 -20.55 6.86 -17.48
CA ALA A 135 -19.27 7.37 -16.98
C ALA A 135 -18.56 8.37 -17.91
N PRO A 136 -19.29 9.43 -18.38
CA PRO A 136 -18.72 10.38 -19.33
C PRO A 136 -17.56 11.17 -18.72
N LEU A 137 -16.57 11.50 -19.57
CA LEU A 137 -15.46 12.37 -19.22
C LEU A 137 -15.63 13.74 -19.90
N ASP A 138 -15.53 14.80 -19.11
CA ASP A 138 -15.42 16.20 -19.56
C ASP A 138 -14.00 16.77 -19.35
N VAL A 139 -13.04 15.86 -19.18
CA VAL A 139 -11.60 16.12 -19.15
C VAL A 139 -10.90 15.23 -20.20
N GLU A 140 -9.62 15.49 -20.46
CA GLU A 140 -8.83 14.58 -21.29
C GLU A 140 -8.71 13.20 -20.60
N PRO A 141 -8.85 12.08 -21.33
CA PRO A 141 -8.74 10.74 -20.76
C PRO A 141 -7.44 10.49 -20.00
N SER A 142 -6.35 11.14 -20.41
CA SER A 142 -5.03 11.05 -19.76
C SER A 142 -4.85 11.99 -18.56
N THR A 143 -5.91 12.68 -18.10
CA THR A 143 -5.83 13.51 -16.89
C THR A 143 -5.44 12.67 -15.71
N GLU A 144 -4.35 13.02 -15.05
CA GLU A 144 -3.81 12.27 -13.89
C GLU A 144 -4.68 12.46 -12.65
N MET A 145 -4.90 11.38 -11.92
CA MET A 145 -5.59 11.38 -10.62
C MET A 145 -4.55 11.52 -9.50
N ILE A 146 -4.23 12.75 -9.16
CA ILE A 146 -3.25 13.07 -8.11
C ILE A 146 -3.97 13.07 -6.75
N PRO A 147 -3.54 12.26 -5.78
CA PRO A 147 -4.12 12.29 -4.43
C PRO A 147 -4.04 13.69 -3.81
N VAL A 148 -5.16 14.20 -3.32
CA VAL A 148 -5.21 15.47 -2.55
C VAL A 148 -4.82 15.20 -1.10
N ASN A 149 -5.35 14.12 -0.53
CA ASN A 149 -5.07 13.64 0.81
C ASN A 149 -4.14 12.43 0.71
N GLY A 150 -2.89 12.63 0.27
CA GLY A 150 -1.86 11.58 0.36
C GLY A 150 -1.41 11.46 1.81
N VAL A 151 -1.03 10.24 2.22
CA VAL A 151 -0.27 10.07 3.47
C VAL A 151 0.94 10.99 3.39
N VAL A 152 0.91 12.05 4.18
CA VAL A 152 2.05 12.98 4.29
C VAL A 152 2.95 12.39 5.36
N GLY A 153 4.05 11.78 4.94
CA GLY A 153 5.04 11.26 5.88
C GLY A 153 5.57 12.34 6.83
N LEU A 154 6.24 11.91 7.89
CA LEU A 154 6.89 12.82 8.84
C LEU A 154 7.86 13.74 8.09
N ASN A 155 7.74 15.04 8.32
CA ASN A 155 8.69 15.99 7.79
C ASN A 155 9.96 15.99 8.65
N ASP A 156 11.11 15.67 8.02
CA ASP A 156 12.44 15.72 8.63
C ASP A 156 12.51 14.98 9.99
N PRO A 157 12.25 13.65 10.01
CA PRO A 157 12.26 12.88 11.25
C PRO A 157 13.62 12.90 11.92
N ASP A 158 13.64 12.98 13.26
CA ASP A 158 14.87 12.98 14.05
C ASP A 158 15.66 11.68 13.90
N LEU A 159 14.95 10.56 13.74
CA LEU A 159 15.55 9.25 13.55
C LEU A 159 14.72 8.39 12.59
N VAL A 160 15.41 7.79 11.61
CA VAL A 160 14.84 6.76 10.72
C VAL A 160 15.59 5.46 10.95
N MET A 161 14.88 4.46 11.41
CA MET A 161 15.39 3.11 11.63
C MET A 161 14.92 2.18 10.51
N GLN A 162 15.74 1.23 10.15
CA GLN A 162 15.37 0.15 9.25
C GLN A 162 15.30 -1.15 10.03
N ALA A 163 14.36 -2.04 9.68
CA ALA A 163 14.29 -3.36 10.28
C ALA A 163 15.68 -4.03 10.30
N ASP A 164 16.04 -4.67 11.37
CA ASP A 164 17.35 -5.30 11.57
C ASP A 164 17.60 -6.53 10.67
N GLY A 165 16.58 -6.98 9.93
CA GLY A 165 16.66 -8.00 8.88
C GLY A 165 15.57 -7.80 7.83
N SER A 166 15.71 -8.46 6.70
CA SER A 166 14.69 -8.53 5.67
C SER A 166 13.92 -9.84 5.74
N TYR A 167 12.66 -9.82 5.32
CA TYR A 167 11.83 -11.00 5.22
C TYR A 167 11.40 -11.24 3.78
N ASP A 168 11.62 -12.47 3.32
CA ASP A 168 11.30 -12.93 1.97
C ASP A 168 10.29 -14.06 2.07
N GLY A 169 9.02 -13.72 1.88
CA GLY A 169 7.92 -14.69 1.83
C GLY A 169 7.67 -15.16 0.40
N GLU A 170 7.08 -16.34 0.26
CA GLU A 170 6.74 -16.92 -1.05
C GLU A 170 5.29 -16.65 -1.42
N PHE A 171 5.04 -16.36 -2.71
CA PHE A 171 3.68 -16.23 -3.24
C PHE A 171 2.81 -17.44 -2.88
N GLY A 172 1.61 -17.16 -2.38
CA GLY A 172 0.65 -18.19 -1.99
C GLY A 172 0.91 -18.85 -0.63
N GLN A 173 1.89 -18.37 0.14
CA GLN A 173 2.01 -18.74 1.54
C GLN A 173 0.79 -18.27 2.33
N PRO A 174 0.46 -18.96 3.45
CA PRO A 174 -0.47 -18.42 4.43
C PRO A 174 0.00 -17.08 4.97
N ASP A 175 -0.93 -16.29 5.48
CA ASP A 175 -0.60 -15.06 6.21
C ASP A 175 0.41 -15.35 7.31
N GLU A 176 1.40 -14.47 7.44
CA GLU A 176 2.46 -14.62 8.43
C GLU A 176 2.65 -13.33 9.22
N TYR A 177 3.00 -13.50 10.50
CA TYR A 177 3.27 -12.43 11.43
C TYR A 177 4.72 -12.53 11.88
N ARG A 178 5.50 -11.48 11.60
CA ARG A 178 6.91 -11.41 11.98
C ARG A 178 7.20 -10.16 12.79
N CYS A 179 7.98 -10.35 13.84
CA CYS A 179 8.48 -9.24 14.65
C CYS A 179 9.89 -8.86 14.21
N PHE A 180 10.14 -7.55 14.11
CA PHE A 180 11.44 -6.97 13.81
C PHE A 180 11.82 -5.97 14.89
N VAL A 181 13.12 -5.89 15.15
CA VAL A 181 13.69 -4.91 16.07
C VAL A 181 14.02 -3.62 15.32
N TYR A 182 13.68 -2.49 15.96
CA TYR A 182 14.08 -1.14 15.56
C TYR A 182 14.66 -0.47 16.80
N ASP A 183 15.99 -0.38 16.84
CA ASP A 183 16.73 0.08 18.03
C ASP A 183 17.14 1.55 17.84
N PRO A 184 16.60 2.48 18.63
CA PRO A 184 17.01 3.88 18.62
C PRO A 184 18.34 4.11 19.36
N GLU A 185 18.93 3.10 19.98
CA GLU A 185 20.20 3.15 20.71
C GLU A 185 20.19 4.25 21.83
N LEU A 186 19.07 4.36 22.53
CA LEU A 186 18.89 5.40 23.56
C LEU A 186 19.89 5.22 24.70
N THR A 187 20.64 6.29 25.02
CA THR A 187 21.59 6.35 26.13
C THR A 187 21.04 7.07 27.37
N GLU A 188 19.92 7.75 27.21
CA GLU A 188 19.18 8.47 28.26
C GLU A 188 17.67 8.39 27.96
N SER A 189 16.84 8.65 28.98
CA SER A 189 15.39 8.66 28.80
C SER A 189 14.96 9.83 27.93
N THR A 190 13.98 9.59 27.06
CA THR A 190 13.44 10.58 26.14
C THR A 190 11.95 10.39 25.92
N PHE A 191 11.32 11.31 25.22
CA PHE A 191 9.92 11.20 24.81
C PHE A 191 9.82 11.15 23.28
N VAL A 192 9.07 10.21 22.75
CA VAL A 192 8.72 10.15 21.33
C VAL A 192 7.43 10.91 21.11
N SER A 193 7.43 11.89 20.20
CA SER A 193 6.26 12.73 19.85
C SER A 193 5.53 12.26 18.61
N ASP A 194 6.25 11.69 17.66
CA ASP A 194 5.67 11.27 16.39
C ASP A 194 6.27 9.96 15.92
N MET A 195 5.47 9.17 15.19
CA MET A 195 5.89 7.87 14.68
C MET A 195 5.31 7.63 13.28
N GLU A 196 6.12 7.05 12.41
CA GLU A 196 5.71 6.61 11.08
C GLU A 196 6.29 5.26 10.73
N PHE A 197 5.45 4.35 10.28
CA PHE A 197 5.88 3.09 9.68
C PHE A 197 5.73 3.16 8.16
N SER A 198 6.80 2.84 7.44
CA SER A 198 6.82 2.86 5.99
C SER A 198 7.25 1.48 5.46
N PRO A 199 6.32 0.67 4.93
CA PRO A 199 6.65 -0.61 4.33
C PRO A 199 7.45 -0.42 3.04
N GLN A 200 8.46 -1.26 2.84
CA GLN A 200 9.17 -1.31 1.56
C GLN A 200 8.34 -2.04 0.49
N GLN A 201 7.62 -3.10 0.91
CA GLN A 201 6.79 -3.92 0.02
C GLN A 201 5.30 -3.71 0.34
N THR A 202 4.76 -2.58 -0.09
CA THR A 202 3.34 -2.20 0.14
C THR A 202 2.33 -3.22 -0.35
N GLN A 203 2.76 -4.11 -1.25
CA GLN A 203 1.90 -5.12 -1.89
C GLN A 203 1.66 -6.34 -1.00
N VAL A 204 2.53 -6.62 -0.04
CA VAL A 204 2.45 -7.80 0.82
C VAL A 204 2.39 -7.46 2.30
N VAL A 205 2.79 -6.24 2.70
CA VAL A 205 2.62 -5.76 4.07
C VAL A 205 1.19 -5.31 4.28
N HIS A 206 0.44 -6.08 5.09
CA HIS A 206 -0.99 -5.86 5.32
C HIS A 206 -1.25 -4.89 6.47
N HIS A 207 -0.59 -5.07 7.61
CA HIS A 207 -0.58 -4.12 8.73
C HIS A 207 0.64 -4.32 9.63
N ALA A 208 0.89 -3.35 10.49
CA ALA A 208 1.91 -3.43 11.52
C ALA A 208 1.36 -2.99 12.88
N VAL A 209 1.89 -3.61 13.95
CA VAL A 209 1.59 -3.25 15.33
C VAL A 209 2.91 -2.99 16.05
N GLY A 210 3.06 -1.80 16.63
CA GLY A 210 4.30 -1.36 17.27
C GLY A 210 4.25 -1.43 18.78
N PHE A 211 5.37 -1.82 19.36
CA PHE A 211 5.57 -1.94 20.80
C PHE A 211 6.86 -1.24 21.22
N VAL A 212 6.83 -0.58 22.38
CA VAL A 212 8.05 -0.29 23.14
C VAL A 212 8.36 -1.51 24.02
N VAL A 213 9.59 -1.95 23.99
CA VAL A 213 10.07 -3.11 24.73
C VAL A 213 11.18 -2.66 25.68
N PRO A 214 11.06 -2.96 26.98
CA PRO A 214 12.05 -2.50 27.97
C PRO A 214 13.41 -3.18 27.75
N ALA A 215 14.48 -2.46 28.06
CA ALA A 215 15.88 -2.93 27.94
C ALA A 215 16.13 -4.29 28.61
N SER A 216 15.36 -4.64 29.64
CA SER A 216 15.47 -5.92 30.35
C SER A 216 15.11 -7.12 29.50
N GLU A 217 14.33 -6.95 28.45
CA GLU A 217 13.88 -8.02 27.51
C GLU A 217 14.87 -8.22 26.33
N ARG A 218 15.87 -7.35 26.18
CA ARG A 218 16.80 -7.35 25.04
C ARG A 218 17.39 -8.73 24.78
N ALA A 219 17.92 -9.39 25.78
CA ALA A 219 18.53 -10.70 25.63
C ALA A 219 17.53 -11.79 25.13
N SER A 220 16.28 -11.73 25.62
CA SER A 220 15.22 -12.63 25.20
C SER A 220 14.77 -12.37 23.75
N VAL A 221 14.76 -11.13 23.33
CA VAL A 221 14.45 -10.74 21.95
C VAL A 221 15.58 -11.13 21.01
N GLU A 222 16.83 -10.85 21.36
CA GLU A 222 18.01 -11.22 20.55
C GLU A 222 18.14 -12.74 20.36
N GLU A 223 17.77 -13.57 21.35
CA GLU A 223 17.77 -15.04 21.21
C GLU A 223 16.78 -15.51 20.13
N ARG A 224 15.64 -14.83 19.96
CA ARG A 224 14.61 -15.20 18.99
C ARG A 224 14.89 -14.63 17.61
N ASN A 225 15.46 -13.43 17.56
CA ASN A 225 15.68 -12.68 16.33
C ASN A 225 16.64 -13.43 15.39
N GLY A 226 16.19 -13.75 14.18
CA GLY A 226 16.94 -14.49 13.20
C GLY A 226 17.17 -15.98 13.53
N ALA A 227 16.55 -16.54 14.56
CA ALA A 227 16.76 -17.92 14.98
C ALA A 227 16.33 -18.96 13.94
N ASP A 228 15.41 -18.61 13.05
CA ASP A 228 14.98 -19.44 11.90
C ASP A 228 15.80 -19.19 10.63
N GLY A 229 16.79 -18.31 10.67
CA GLY A 229 17.67 -17.96 9.55
C GLY A 229 17.10 -16.88 8.63
N GLN A 230 15.97 -16.27 9.00
CA GLN A 230 15.37 -15.14 8.30
C GLN A 230 15.39 -13.88 9.17
N GLY A 231 15.11 -12.72 8.58
CA GLY A 231 14.97 -11.48 9.34
C GLY A 231 13.83 -11.55 10.35
N GLY A 232 14.06 -11.00 11.54
CA GLY A 232 13.07 -11.04 12.62
C GLY A 232 12.81 -12.46 13.14
N TRP A 233 11.60 -12.69 13.64
CA TRP A 233 11.11 -14.01 14.07
C TRP A 233 9.62 -14.11 13.91
N THR A 234 9.07 -15.31 13.71
CA THR A 234 7.63 -15.56 13.70
C THR A 234 7.04 -15.20 15.07
N CYS A 235 6.08 -14.30 15.10
CA CYS A 235 5.41 -13.87 16.31
C CYS A 235 3.93 -13.64 16.02
N PHE A 236 3.08 -14.33 16.74
CA PHE A 236 1.63 -14.13 16.68
C PHE A 236 1.12 -13.84 18.09
N GLY A 237 0.39 -12.75 18.25
CA GLY A 237 -0.16 -12.35 19.55
C GLY A 237 0.29 -10.93 19.94
N PHE A 238 -0.01 -10.55 21.19
CA PHE A 238 -0.01 -9.15 21.60
C PHE A 238 1.29 -8.63 22.23
N SER A 239 2.25 -9.45 22.54
CA SER A 239 3.44 -8.92 23.24
C SER A 239 4.71 -9.64 22.79
N PRO A 240 5.70 -8.88 22.27
CA PRO A 240 7.00 -9.42 21.92
C PRO A 240 7.88 -9.71 23.16
N GLY A 241 7.49 -9.26 24.36
CA GLY A 241 8.23 -9.44 25.61
C GLY A 241 7.40 -9.04 26.83
N ASN A 242 7.90 -9.36 28.04
CA ASN A 242 7.24 -8.94 29.27
C ASN A 242 7.41 -7.41 29.45
N GLY A 243 6.33 -6.72 29.80
CA GLY A 243 6.36 -5.27 29.98
C GLY A 243 6.49 -4.49 28.67
N ALA A 244 6.25 -5.13 27.52
CA ALA A 244 6.13 -4.41 26.27
C ALA A 244 4.76 -3.74 26.18
N ASP A 245 4.76 -2.44 25.86
CA ASP A 245 3.57 -1.62 25.72
C ASP A 245 3.24 -1.42 24.23
N LEU A 246 1.97 -1.64 23.87
CA LEU A 246 1.48 -1.35 22.54
C LEU A 246 1.36 0.15 22.37
N ILE A 247 2.01 0.70 21.34
CA ILE A 247 2.14 2.15 21.16
C ILE A 247 1.50 2.65 19.87
N PHE A 248 1.39 1.78 18.85
CA PHE A 248 0.87 2.23 17.58
C PHE A 248 0.37 1.05 16.73
N THR A 249 -0.50 1.36 15.78
CA THR A 249 -0.93 0.44 14.72
C THR A 249 -0.86 1.16 13.38
N TRP A 250 -0.51 0.42 12.35
CA TRP A 250 -0.49 0.92 10.98
C TRP A 250 -1.25 -0.04 10.05
N ALA A 251 -1.99 0.53 9.13
CA ALA A 251 -2.56 -0.15 7.98
C ALA A 251 -2.37 0.73 6.74
N PRO A 252 -2.48 0.19 5.51
CA PRO A 252 -2.40 1.00 4.30
C PRO A 252 -3.35 2.20 4.33
N GLY A 253 -2.79 3.39 4.12
CA GLY A 253 -3.54 4.65 4.20
C GLY A 253 -3.53 5.33 5.58
N THR A 254 -2.89 4.74 6.59
CA THR A 254 -2.74 5.39 7.91
C THR A 254 -1.68 6.48 7.85
N ASP A 255 -2.04 7.68 8.30
CA ASP A 255 -1.11 8.78 8.50
C ASP A 255 -0.12 8.51 9.66
N PRO A 256 1.00 9.23 9.74
CA PRO A 256 1.86 9.19 10.92
C PRO A 256 1.08 9.45 12.22
N THR A 257 1.45 8.75 13.28
CA THR A 257 0.93 9.04 14.62
C THR A 257 1.63 10.28 15.14
N VAL A 258 0.88 11.34 15.42
CA VAL A 258 1.36 12.60 15.96
C VAL A 258 0.65 12.83 17.29
N PHE A 259 1.43 12.95 18.37
CA PHE A 259 0.85 13.23 19.68
C PHE A 259 0.61 14.74 19.87
N PRO A 260 -0.31 15.13 20.75
CA PRO A 260 -0.55 16.54 21.03
C PRO A 260 0.71 17.27 21.48
N ASP A 261 0.83 18.55 21.11
CA ASP A 261 1.95 19.39 21.50
C ASP A 261 2.23 19.33 23.00
N GLY A 262 3.49 19.12 23.37
CA GLY A 262 3.92 19.01 24.76
C GLY A 262 3.63 17.68 25.44
N THR A 263 3.20 16.66 24.68
CA THR A 263 3.06 15.29 25.16
C THR A 263 4.00 14.34 24.43
N GLY A 264 4.24 13.17 24.99
CA GLY A 264 5.07 12.16 24.35
C GLY A 264 5.04 10.82 25.06
N LEU A 265 5.43 9.79 24.33
CA LEU A 265 5.63 8.47 24.86
C LEU A 265 7.00 8.38 25.52
N GLU A 266 7.04 8.16 26.85
CA GLU A 266 8.29 8.02 27.58
C GLU A 266 9.00 6.71 27.23
N MET A 267 10.30 6.81 26.92
CA MET A 267 11.19 5.66 26.72
C MET A 267 12.42 5.84 27.61
N GLU A 268 12.77 4.78 28.31
CA GLU A 268 13.97 4.73 29.15
C GLU A 268 15.23 4.42 28.34
N ALA A 269 16.39 4.69 28.92
CA ALA A 269 17.67 4.33 28.31
C ALA A 269 17.73 2.83 28.02
N GLY A 270 18.03 2.47 26.77
CA GLY A 270 18.15 1.09 26.30
C GLY A 270 16.83 0.42 25.90
N ASP A 271 15.68 1.08 26.04
CA ASP A 271 14.43 0.62 25.47
C ASP A 271 14.50 0.65 23.94
N PHE A 272 13.72 -0.20 23.30
CA PHE A 272 13.72 -0.33 21.85
C PHE A 272 12.32 -0.67 21.33
N PHE A 273 12.12 -0.48 20.03
CA PHE A 273 10.87 -0.83 19.38
C PHE A 273 10.91 -2.24 18.83
N VAL A 274 9.77 -2.92 18.90
CA VAL A 274 9.52 -4.14 18.15
C VAL A 274 8.22 -3.95 17.38
N LEU A 275 8.27 -4.11 16.06
CA LEU A 275 7.11 -4.04 15.23
C LEU A 275 6.74 -5.44 14.74
N GLN A 276 5.50 -5.85 15.02
CA GLN A 276 4.89 -7.04 14.45
C GLN A 276 4.28 -6.65 13.11
N THR A 277 4.86 -7.15 12.04
CA THR A 277 4.36 -6.94 10.67
C THR A 277 3.57 -8.17 10.22
N HIS A 278 2.35 -7.96 9.76
CA HIS A 278 1.52 -8.96 9.11
C HIS A 278 1.74 -8.91 7.61
N TYR A 279 2.10 -10.04 7.04
CA TYR A 279 2.27 -10.22 5.60
C TYR A 279 1.14 -11.03 5.01
N HIS A 280 0.67 -10.63 3.82
CA HIS A 280 -0.26 -11.36 2.98
C HIS A 280 0.34 -11.56 1.60
N PHE A 281 0.74 -12.79 1.26
CA PHE A 281 1.45 -13.11 0.02
C PHE A 281 0.50 -13.45 -1.13
N GLY A 282 -0.43 -12.54 -1.44
CA GLY A 282 -1.34 -12.65 -2.58
C GLY A 282 -0.70 -12.37 -3.94
N VAL A 283 0.52 -11.83 -3.94
CA VAL A 283 1.33 -11.50 -5.13
C VAL A 283 2.79 -11.84 -4.88
N GLU A 284 3.58 -11.95 -5.96
CA GLU A 284 5.04 -12.02 -5.85
C GLU A 284 5.59 -10.64 -5.45
N ALA A 285 6.50 -10.61 -4.50
CA ALA A 285 7.21 -9.41 -4.05
C ALA A 285 8.67 -9.75 -3.74
N ASP A 286 9.52 -8.73 -3.79
CA ASP A 286 10.89 -8.84 -3.28
C ASP A 286 10.87 -8.86 -1.74
N ALA A 287 12.03 -9.19 -1.13
CA ALA A 287 12.16 -9.17 0.31
C ALA A 287 11.82 -7.79 0.90
N ASP A 288 10.97 -7.78 1.94
CA ASP A 288 10.61 -6.56 2.66
C ASP A 288 11.65 -6.21 3.73
N ARG A 289 11.95 -4.94 3.83
CA ARG A 289 12.74 -4.35 4.91
C ARG A 289 12.20 -2.96 5.22
N SER A 290 11.08 -2.93 5.91
CA SER A 290 10.36 -1.73 6.28
C SER A 290 11.17 -0.77 7.15
N THR A 291 10.80 0.51 7.13
CA THR A 291 11.39 1.56 7.98
C THR A 291 10.42 2.04 9.04
N PHE A 292 10.96 2.54 10.13
CA PHE A 292 10.22 3.17 11.21
C PHE A 292 10.91 4.48 11.58
N ALA A 293 10.21 5.58 11.46
CA ALA A 293 10.70 6.92 11.75
C ALA A 293 10.05 7.47 13.01
N VAL A 294 10.79 8.27 13.76
CA VAL A 294 10.31 8.91 14.97
C VAL A 294 10.84 10.35 15.09
N ASN A 295 10.05 11.19 15.75
CA ASN A 295 10.52 12.47 16.30
C ASN A 295 10.54 12.38 17.83
N PHE A 296 11.44 13.14 18.43
CA PHE A 296 11.54 13.23 19.87
C PHE A 296 10.97 14.55 20.35
N ALA A 297 10.17 14.51 21.39
CA ALA A 297 9.66 15.72 22.03
C ALA A 297 10.80 16.50 22.68
N THR A 298 10.88 17.80 22.37
CA THR A 298 11.90 18.70 22.91
C THR A 298 11.30 19.61 23.97
N GLY A 299 11.92 19.69 25.14
CA GLY A 299 11.50 20.58 26.22
C GLY A 299 11.63 19.94 27.60
N ALA A 300 11.66 20.78 28.64
CA ALA A 300 11.79 20.31 30.02
C ALA A 300 10.44 19.89 30.63
N ASP A 301 9.34 20.18 29.96
CA ASP A 301 7.97 20.01 30.46
C ASP A 301 7.13 19.20 29.46
N VAL A 302 7.59 17.98 29.11
CA VAL A 302 6.81 17.04 28.31
C VAL A 302 5.98 16.20 29.26
N ASP A 303 4.66 16.19 29.04
CA ASP A 303 3.74 15.35 29.81
C ASP A 303 3.73 13.92 29.20
N PRO A 304 3.97 12.85 30.00
CA PRO A 304 3.86 11.48 29.52
C PRO A 304 2.40 11.13 29.16
N LEU A 305 2.25 10.35 28.13
CA LEU A 305 0.95 9.79 27.68
C LEU A 305 0.54 8.59 28.51
#